data_b66ec305b2783bb26a94bd96e33e9de7
#
_entry.id   b66ec305b2783bb26a94bd96e33e9de7
#
_cell.length_a   1.000
_cell.length_b   1.000
_cell.length_c   1.000
_cell.angle_alpha   90.00
_cell.angle_beta   90.00
_cell.angle_gamma   90.00
#
_symmetry.space_group_name_H-M   'P 1'
#
loop_
_entity.id
_entity.type
_entity.pdbx_description
1 polymer ?
#
loop_
_entity_poly.entity_id
_entity_poly.type
_entity_poly.pdbx_seq_one_letter_code
_entity_poly.pdbx_strand_id
1 'polypeptide(L)'
;HYISAEHTGGGRGKSLKTTLRQARRKLSLKLRQMYKLTSQVIGFDRKEVMLLLGKEMGVKKGTIFEISSLDETKIFDNHEIDVPGRSVALVRVMELSGDANRSQIVRRWGKIKKGYKATEKTHFIPAFYLTGSLGADQNDFNIGGGINFNPFNKTNFKIGIQIGSAQDSRNNHDFILGVPFGLTTNII
;
A
#
# COMPACT_ATOMS: atom_id res chain seq x y z
N HIS A 1 -13.81 -30.32 -10.97
CA HIS A 1 -13.04 -29.98 -9.76
C HIS A 1 -13.88 -29.06 -8.89
N TYR A 2 -14.44 -29.59 -7.80
CA TYR A 2 -15.12 -28.80 -6.78
C TYR A 2 -14.04 -28.26 -5.83
N ILE A 3 -13.85 -26.95 -5.77
CA ILE A 3 -13.04 -26.30 -4.74
C ILE A 3 -14.00 -26.02 -3.58
N SER A 4 -14.06 -26.90 -2.60
CA SER A 4 -14.72 -26.62 -1.34
C SER A 4 -13.69 -25.99 -0.38
N ALA A 5 -13.64 -24.69 -0.32
CA ALA A 5 -12.88 -23.99 0.71
C ALA A 5 -13.88 -23.48 1.77
N GLU A 6 -13.94 -24.17 2.89
CA GLU A 6 -14.69 -23.69 4.05
C GLU A 6 -13.91 -22.60 4.78
N HIS A 7 -14.41 -21.38 4.73
CA HIS A 7 -13.83 -20.25 5.44
C HIS A 7 -14.82 -19.67 6.43
N THR A 8 -14.46 -19.75 7.71
CA THR A 8 -15.23 -19.17 8.80
C THR A 8 -14.64 -17.83 9.21
N GLY A 9 -15.50 -16.82 9.36
CA GLY A 9 -15.18 -15.53 9.94
C GLY A 9 -15.74 -15.40 11.35
N GLY A 10 -14.88 -15.26 12.36
CA GLY A 10 -15.29 -15.00 13.73
C GLY A 10 -15.27 -13.52 14.09
N GLY A 11 -16.22 -13.05 14.88
CA GLY A 11 -16.24 -11.69 15.42
C GLY A 11 -16.62 -11.69 16.90
N ARG A 12 -16.02 -10.79 17.68
CA ARG A 12 -16.39 -10.52 19.07
C ARG A 12 -16.94 -9.09 19.17
N GLY A 13 -18.09 -8.91 19.79
CA GLY A 13 -18.68 -7.59 19.95
C GLY A 13 -19.80 -7.62 20.98
N LYS A 14 -20.13 -6.44 21.52
CA LYS A 14 -21.21 -6.27 22.53
C LYS A 14 -22.61 -6.47 21.95
N SER A 15 -22.80 -6.48 20.62
CA SER A 15 -24.07 -6.74 19.96
C SER A 15 -23.91 -7.64 18.75
N LEU A 16 -24.95 -8.41 18.41
CA LEU A 16 -25.01 -9.28 17.24
C LEU A 16 -24.65 -8.54 15.95
N LYS A 17 -25.17 -7.33 15.76
CA LYS A 17 -24.89 -6.48 14.57
C LYS A 17 -23.39 -6.16 14.42
N THR A 18 -22.72 -5.87 15.52
CA THR A 18 -21.27 -5.57 15.54
C THR A 18 -20.46 -6.83 15.24
N THR A 19 -20.86 -7.94 15.82
CA THR A 19 -20.21 -9.24 15.60
C THR A 19 -20.31 -9.70 14.15
N LEU A 20 -21.51 -9.61 13.55
CA LEU A 20 -21.73 -9.94 12.14
C LEU A 20 -20.93 -9.02 11.20
N ARG A 21 -20.86 -7.70 11.50
CA ARG A 21 -20.05 -6.77 10.72
C ARG A 21 -18.55 -7.13 10.76
N GLN A 22 -18.04 -7.51 11.94
CA GLN A 22 -16.65 -7.94 12.10
C GLN A 22 -16.37 -9.26 11.37
N ALA A 23 -17.28 -10.24 11.49
CA ALA A 23 -17.17 -11.53 10.81
C ALA A 23 -17.15 -11.35 9.28
N ARG A 24 -18.09 -10.55 8.74
CA ARG A 24 -18.14 -10.21 7.32
C ARG A 24 -16.84 -9.54 6.84
N ARG A 25 -16.29 -8.59 7.63
CA ARG A 25 -15.04 -7.90 7.29
C ARG A 25 -13.86 -8.86 7.27
N LYS A 26 -13.73 -9.76 8.27
CA LYS A 26 -12.67 -10.76 8.32
C LYS A 26 -12.76 -11.76 7.17
N LEU A 27 -13.96 -12.24 6.87
CA LEU A 27 -14.19 -13.14 5.75
C LEU A 27 -13.84 -12.48 4.41
N SER A 28 -14.29 -11.25 4.18
CA SER A 28 -13.96 -10.49 2.98
C SER A 28 -12.46 -10.29 2.80
N LEU A 29 -11.71 -10.04 3.89
CA LEU A 29 -10.26 -9.92 3.84
C LEU A 29 -9.58 -11.24 3.49
N LYS A 30 -10.03 -12.36 4.09
CA LYS A 30 -9.51 -13.69 3.77
C LYS A 30 -9.77 -14.08 2.32
N LEU A 31 -10.98 -13.86 1.82
CA LEU A 31 -11.33 -14.12 0.41
C LEU A 31 -10.45 -13.30 -0.55
N ARG A 32 -10.22 -12.01 -0.26
CA ARG A 32 -9.33 -11.18 -1.08
C ARG A 32 -7.87 -11.62 -1.06
N GLN A 33 -7.40 -12.19 0.03
CA GLN A 33 -6.05 -12.73 0.09
C GLN A 33 -5.88 -13.98 -0.78
N MET A 34 -6.95 -14.77 -0.92
CA MET A 34 -6.95 -16.00 -1.73
C MET A 34 -7.20 -15.70 -3.22
N TYR A 35 -8.11 -14.81 -3.52
CA TYR A 35 -8.49 -14.44 -4.89
C TYR A 35 -7.96 -13.06 -5.24
N LYS A 36 -6.65 -12.99 -5.48
CA LYS A 36 -6.01 -11.76 -5.96
C LYS A 36 -6.45 -11.48 -7.38
N LEU A 37 -6.88 -10.25 -7.63
CA LEU A 37 -7.15 -9.81 -9.00
C LEU A 37 -5.84 -9.77 -9.79
N THR A 38 -5.86 -10.37 -10.96
CA THR A 38 -4.74 -10.34 -11.90
C THR A 38 -5.17 -9.72 -13.21
N SER A 39 -4.28 -8.97 -13.83
CA SER A 39 -4.49 -8.27 -15.08
C SER A 39 -3.20 -8.12 -15.85
N GLN A 40 -3.29 -7.44 -16.98
CA GLN A 40 -2.14 -7.11 -17.82
C GLN A 40 -2.03 -5.62 -18.06
N VAL A 41 -0.81 -5.15 -18.23
CA VAL A 41 -0.50 -3.79 -18.66
C VAL A 41 -0.83 -3.66 -20.15
N ILE A 42 -1.80 -2.81 -20.49
CA ILE A 42 -2.19 -2.53 -21.89
C ILE A 42 -1.51 -1.29 -22.45
N GLY A 43 -1.07 -0.38 -21.58
CA GLY A 43 -0.36 0.82 -21.95
C GLY A 43 0.33 1.44 -20.75
N PHE A 44 1.32 2.28 -21.00
CA PHE A 44 2.00 3.03 -19.95
C PHE A 44 2.60 4.32 -20.49
N ASP A 45 2.71 5.32 -19.63
CA ASP A 45 3.41 6.57 -19.84
C ASP A 45 4.36 6.82 -18.66
N ARG A 46 5.04 7.97 -18.62
CA ARG A 46 6.06 8.30 -17.61
C ARG A 46 5.58 8.12 -16.15
N LYS A 47 4.32 8.47 -15.88
CA LYS A 47 3.74 8.46 -14.52
C LYS A 47 2.53 7.53 -14.36
N GLU A 48 2.01 6.99 -15.44
CA GLU A 48 0.74 6.28 -15.46
C GLU A 48 0.84 4.94 -16.17
N VAL A 49 0.01 4.01 -15.75
CA VAL A 49 -0.13 2.68 -16.33
C VAL A 49 -1.60 2.38 -16.54
N MET A 50 -1.93 1.84 -17.68
CA MET A 50 -3.28 1.35 -18.00
C MET A 50 -3.32 -0.16 -17.82
N LEU A 51 -4.26 -0.64 -17.01
CA LEU A 51 -4.48 -2.06 -16.76
C LEU A 51 -5.82 -2.49 -17.37
N LEU A 52 -5.84 -3.69 -17.94
CA LEU A 52 -7.05 -4.33 -18.48
C LEU A 52 -7.88 -4.91 -17.33
N LEU A 53 -8.41 -4.06 -16.47
CA LEU A 53 -9.22 -4.45 -15.32
C LEU A 53 -10.07 -3.26 -14.88
N GLY A 54 -11.38 -3.39 -15.01
CA GLY A 54 -12.30 -2.30 -14.77
C GLY A 54 -13.16 -2.47 -13.52
N LYS A 55 -14.16 -1.60 -13.44
CA LYS A 55 -15.10 -1.54 -12.32
C LYS A 55 -15.91 -2.83 -12.15
N GLU A 56 -16.28 -3.49 -13.24
CA GLU A 56 -17.10 -4.70 -13.24
C GLU A 56 -16.41 -5.90 -12.58
N MET A 57 -15.07 -5.91 -12.60
CA MET A 57 -14.27 -6.93 -11.95
C MET A 57 -14.00 -6.65 -10.46
N GLY A 58 -14.69 -5.68 -9.88
CA GLY A 58 -14.61 -5.37 -8.45
C GLY A 58 -13.43 -4.50 -8.03
N VAL A 59 -12.68 -3.93 -8.97
CA VAL A 59 -11.62 -2.97 -8.70
C VAL A 59 -12.20 -1.68 -8.13
N LYS A 60 -11.49 -1.08 -7.21
CA LYS A 60 -11.86 0.21 -6.60
C LYS A 60 -10.74 1.22 -6.78
N LYS A 61 -11.09 2.50 -6.82
CA LYS A 61 -10.09 3.57 -6.73
C LYS A 61 -9.21 3.37 -5.49
N GLY A 62 -7.91 3.54 -5.66
CA GLY A 62 -6.92 3.33 -4.61
C GLY A 62 -6.44 1.90 -4.45
N THR A 63 -6.99 0.91 -5.17
CA THR A 63 -6.44 -0.46 -5.19
C THR A 63 -5.00 -0.40 -5.71
N ILE A 64 -4.13 -1.18 -5.08
CA ILE A 64 -2.71 -1.24 -5.45
C ILE A 64 -2.45 -2.53 -6.20
N PHE A 65 -1.75 -2.41 -7.32
CA PHE A 65 -1.25 -3.53 -8.10
C PHE A 65 0.26 -3.52 -8.14
N GLU A 66 0.84 -4.70 -8.02
CA GLU A 66 2.24 -4.95 -8.31
C GLU A 66 2.37 -5.39 -9.76
N ILE A 67 3.23 -4.70 -10.50
CA ILE A 67 3.54 -5.06 -11.87
C ILE A 67 4.79 -5.92 -11.87
N SER A 68 4.73 -7.09 -12.49
CA SER A 68 5.85 -8.00 -12.67
C SER A 68 6.07 -8.30 -14.15
N SER A 69 7.32 -8.63 -14.52
CA SER A 69 7.60 -9.22 -15.84
C SER A 69 6.83 -10.53 -15.99
N LEU A 70 6.78 -11.04 -17.19
CA LEU A 70 6.21 -12.38 -17.44
C LEU A 70 7.06 -13.43 -16.75
N ASP A 71 6.41 -14.52 -16.37
CA ASP A 71 7.08 -15.68 -15.84
C ASP A 71 7.97 -16.27 -16.95
N GLU A 72 9.17 -16.74 -16.62
CA GLU A 72 10.14 -17.30 -17.56
C GLU A 72 10.33 -18.77 -17.23
N THR A 73 10.20 -19.65 -18.21
CA THR A 73 10.59 -21.04 -18.05
C THR A 73 12.10 -21.17 -18.27
N LYS A 74 12.82 -21.68 -17.30
CA LYS A 74 14.26 -21.95 -17.37
C LYS A 74 14.55 -23.42 -17.24
N ILE A 75 15.50 -23.89 -18.01
CA ILE A 75 15.96 -25.29 -17.96
C ILE A 75 17.21 -25.34 -17.08
N PHE A 76 17.15 -26.10 -15.99
CA PHE A 76 18.26 -26.43 -15.12
C PHE A 76 18.38 -27.95 -15.02
N ASP A 77 19.53 -28.51 -15.33
CA ASP A 77 19.78 -29.98 -15.29
C ASP A 77 18.68 -30.82 -15.93
N ASN A 78 18.22 -30.44 -17.14
CA ASN A 78 17.13 -31.07 -17.88
C ASN A 78 15.73 -30.98 -17.22
N HIS A 79 15.56 -30.14 -16.19
CA HIS A 79 14.27 -29.87 -15.60
C HIS A 79 13.80 -28.47 -16.00
N GLU A 80 12.56 -28.39 -16.48
CA GLU A 80 11.88 -27.11 -16.73
C GLU A 80 11.38 -26.54 -15.39
N ILE A 81 11.85 -25.34 -15.06
CA ILE A 81 11.46 -24.62 -13.85
C ILE A 81 10.83 -23.28 -14.25
N ASP A 82 9.60 -23.08 -13.83
CA ASP A 82 8.94 -21.78 -14.00
C ASP A 82 9.43 -20.80 -12.96
N VAL A 83 10.14 -19.78 -13.42
CA VAL A 83 10.65 -18.69 -12.58
C VAL A 83 9.67 -17.53 -12.63
N PRO A 84 9.09 -17.12 -11.49
CA PRO A 84 8.14 -16.02 -11.46
C PRO A 84 8.80 -14.72 -11.90
N GLY A 85 8.05 -13.92 -12.62
CA GLY A 85 8.50 -12.63 -13.13
C GLY A 85 8.92 -11.67 -12.00
N ARG A 86 9.93 -10.86 -12.26
CA ARG A 86 10.45 -9.88 -11.30
C ARG A 86 9.49 -8.71 -11.14
N SER A 87 9.26 -8.27 -9.91
CA SER A 87 8.52 -7.05 -9.62
C SER A 87 9.26 -5.83 -10.19
N VAL A 88 8.56 -4.99 -10.94
CA VAL A 88 9.13 -3.81 -11.61
C VAL A 88 8.49 -2.50 -11.17
N ALA A 89 7.24 -2.53 -10.67
CA ALA A 89 6.56 -1.34 -10.19
C ALA A 89 5.38 -1.66 -9.26
N LEU A 90 4.98 -0.65 -8.49
CA LEU A 90 3.71 -0.61 -7.79
C LEU A 90 2.89 0.54 -8.34
N VAL A 91 1.63 0.28 -8.62
CA VAL A 91 0.70 1.28 -9.17
C VAL A 91 -0.57 1.33 -8.34
N ARG A 92 -1.17 2.51 -8.27
CA ARG A 92 -2.43 2.78 -7.57
C ARG A 92 -3.49 3.18 -8.57
N VAL A 93 -4.63 2.54 -8.53
CA VAL A 93 -5.77 2.88 -9.39
C VAL A 93 -6.31 4.26 -9.03
N MET A 94 -6.32 5.16 -10.01
CA MET A 94 -6.83 6.52 -9.88
C MET A 94 -8.22 6.66 -10.52
N GLU A 95 -8.39 6.10 -11.69
CA GLU A 95 -9.64 6.17 -12.45
C GLU A 95 -10.04 4.80 -12.96
N LEU A 96 -11.33 4.57 -13.05
CA LEU A 96 -11.93 3.31 -13.47
C LEU A 96 -12.87 3.57 -14.65
N SER A 97 -12.69 2.80 -15.70
CA SER A 97 -13.64 2.61 -16.79
C SER A 97 -14.35 1.26 -16.64
N GLY A 98 -15.20 0.87 -17.58
CA GLY A 98 -15.84 -0.45 -17.60
C GLY A 98 -14.81 -1.58 -17.55
N ASP A 99 -13.94 -1.63 -18.54
CA ASP A 99 -13.00 -2.75 -18.76
C ASP A 99 -11.54 -2.45 -18.40
N ALA A 100 -11.21 -1.18 -18.14
CA ALA A 100 -9.84 -0.74 -17.89
C ALA A 100 -9.76 0.23 -16.73
N ASN A 101 -8.55 0.44 -16.23
CA ASN A 101 -8.27 1.49 -15.28
C ASN A 101 -7.00 2.25 -15.64
N ARG A 102 -6.95 3.51 -15.18
CA ARG A 102 -5.76 4.34 -15.17
C ARG A 102 -5.18 4.34 -13.78
N SER A 103 -3.94 3.92 -13.68
CA SER A 103 -3.22 3.78 -12.42
C SER A 103 -1.97 4.63 -12.42
N GLN A 104 -1.72 5.32 -11.32
CA GLN A 104 -0.52 6.11 -11.09
C GLN A 104 0.61 5.23 -10.54
N ILE A 105 1.82 5.42 -11.05
CA ILE A 105 3.01 4.74 -10.53
C ILE A 105 3.34 5.31 -9.15
N VAL A 106 3.25 4.45 -8.11
CA VAL A 106 3.62 4.79 -6.73
C VAL A 106 5.11 4.56 -6.51
N ARG A 107 5.62 3.46 -7.05
CA ARG A 107 7.04 3.09 -6.94
C ARG A 107 7.47 2.32 -8.18
N ARG A 108 8.70 2.56 -8.62
CA ARG A 108 9.25 1.93 -9.82
C ARG A 108 10.67 1.44 -9.53
N TRP A 109 10.94 0.18 -9.88
CA TRP A 109 12.26 -0.44 -9.77
C TRP A 109 12.85 -0.85 -11.12
N GLY A 110 11.97 -0.97 -12.14
CA GLY A 110 12.39 -1.44 -13.45
C GLY A 110 11.58 -0.81 -14.60
N LYS A 111 11.87 -1.27 -15.80
CA LYS A 111 11.13 -0.84 -17.00
C LYS A 111 9.79 -1.58 -17.06
N ILE A 112 8.70 -0.84 -17.19
CA ILE A 112 7.36 -1.39 -17.42
C ILE A 112 7.24 -1.63 -18.93
N LYS A 113 6.63 -2.75 -19.31
CA LYS A 113 6.33 -3.10 -20.69
C LYS A 113 4.86 -3.50 -20.83
N LYS A 114 4.30 -3.32 -22.04
CA LYS A 114 2.98 -3.84 -22.38
C LYS A 114 2.99 -5.36 -22.26
N GLY A 115 1.89 -5.93 -21.77
CA GLY A 115 1.76 -7.38 -21.53
C GLY A 115 2.27 -7.83 -20.16
N TYR A 116 2.95 -6.99 -19.38
CA TYR A 116 3.37 -7.36 -18.03
C TYR A 116 2.16 -7.65 -17.14
N LYS A 117 2.35 -8.59 -16.22
CA LYS A 117 1.34 -9.04 -15.27
C LYS A 117 1.16 -8.01 -14.16
N ALA A 118 -0.08 -7.67 -13.85
CA ALA A 118 -0.45 -6.84 -12.72
C ALA A 118 -1.23 -7.68 -11.73
N THR A 119 -0.77 -7.79 -10.48
CA THR A 119 -1.41 -8.59 -9.43
C THR A 119 -1.80 -7.70 -8.27
N GLU A 120 -3.05 -7.80 -7.80
CA GLU A 120 -3.54 -7.05 -6.65
C GLU A 120 -2.67 -7.30 -5.42
N LYS A 121 -2.24 -6.22 -4.78
CA LYS A 121 -1.47 -6.27 -3.54
C LYS A 121 -2.32 -5.74 -2.40
N THR A 122 -2.67 -6.64 -1.49
CA THR A 122 -3.49 -6.32 -0.31
C THR A 122 -2.69 -5.74 0.85
N HIS A 123 -1.36 -5.72 0.73
CA HIS A 123 -0.48 -5.24 1.77
C HIS A 123 -0.23 -3.73 1.63
N PHE A 124 -0.28 -3.02 2.73
CA PHE A 124 0.08 -1.62 2.77
C PHE A 124 1.59 -1.44 2.54
N ILE A 125 1.97 -0.35 1.91
CA ILE A 125 3.35 0.00 1.66
C ILE A 125 3.75 1.04 2.69
N PRO A 126 4.59 0.71 3.67
CA PRO A 126 5.12 1.71 4.58
C PRO A 126 6.06 2.65 3.81
N ALA A 127 5.95 3.94 4.07
CA ALA A 127 6.90 4.94 3.61
C ALA A 127 7.61 5.52 4.83
N PHE A 128 8.92 5.57 4.77
CA PHE A 128 9.70 6.26 5.79
C PHE A 128 9.70 7.76 5.51
N TYR A 129 9.65 8.56 6.56
CA TYR A 129 9.81 10.01 6.47
C TYR A 129 10.87 10.48 7.46
N LEU A 130 11.53 11.55 7.09
CA LEU A 130 12.43 12.29 7.94
C LEU A 130 11.93 13.73 7.99
N THR A 131 11.97 14.34 9.17
CA THR A 131 11.63 15.73 9.37
C THR A 131 12.73 16.39 10.17
N GLY A 132 12.97 17.65 9.88
CA GLY A 132 13.87 18.50 10.67
C GLY A 132 13.34 19.92 10.69
N SER A 133 13.51 20.59 11.81
CA SER A 133 13.26 22.01 11.95
C SER A 133 14.34 22.64 12.81
N LEU A 134 14.68 23.88 12.49
CA LEU A 134 15.56 24.73 13.28
C LEU A 134 14.72 25.90 13.78
N GLY A 135 14.86 26.21 15.04
CA GLY A 135 14.22 27.38 15.64
C GLY A 135 14.88 28.69 15.17
N ALA A 136 14.17 29.78 15.33
CA ALA A 136 14.64 31.10 14.90
C ALA A 136 15.93 31.54 15.64
N ASP A 137 16.13 31.06 16.85
CA ASP A 137 17.26 31.46 17.72
C ASP A 137 18.49 30.53 17.62
N GLN A 138 18.57 29.71 16.56
CA GLN A 138 19.70 28.83 16.26
C GLN A 138 20.02 27.72 17.30
N ASN A 139 19.46 27.83 18.52
CA ASN A 139 19.69 26.88 19.61
C ASN A 139 18.62 25.83 19.71
N ASP A 140 17.49 26.04 19.02
CA ASP A 140 16.40 25.10 18.95
C ASP A 140 16.53 24.24 17.73
N PHE A 141 16.57 22.95 17.90
CA PHE A 141 16.52 22.02 16.80
C PHE A 141 15.54 20.89 17.08
N ASN A 142 15.03 20.33 16.01
CA ASN A 142 14.15 19.21 16.10
C ASN A 142 14.41 18.28 14.90
N ILE A 143 14.72 17.04 15.18
CA ILE A 143 14.93 16.01 14.17
C ILE A 143 14.01 14.84 14.51
N GLY A 144 13.28 14.38 13.53
CA GLY A 144 12.38 13.26 13.71
C GLY A 144 12.32 12.37 12.47
N GLY A 145 11.88 11.17 12.69
CA GLY A 145 11.65 10.24 11.61
C GLY A 145 10.60 9.22 12.00
N GLY A 146 10.05 8.56 11.03
CA GLY A 146 9.03 7.57 11.32
C GLY A 146 8.52 6.87 10.08
N ILE A 147 7.40 6.21 10.26
CA ILE A 147 6.74 5.41 9.24
C ILE A 147 5.39 6.04 8.95
N ASN A 148 5.16 6.29 7.67
CA ASN A 148 3.86 6.64 7.13
C ASN A 148 3.28 5.41 6.44
N PHE A 149 2.11 5.00 6.82
CA PHE A 149 1.42 3.88 6.19
C PHE A 149 -0.05 4.21 5.93
N ASN A 150 -0.53 3.68 4.83
CA ASN A 150 -1.89 3.89 4.37
C ASN A 150 -2.66 2.57 4.36
N PRO A 151 -3.22 2.14 5.50
CA PRO A 151 -3.96 0.89 5.58
C PRO A 151 -5.32 0.96 4.88
N PHE A 152 -5.82 2.17 4.68
CA PHE A 152 -7.09 2.43 4.01
C PHE A 152 -6.87 3.51 2.94
N ASN A 153 -7.43 3.34 1.77
CA ASN A 153 -7.23 4.21 0.60
C ASN A 153 -7.46 5.72 0.86
N LYS A 154 -8.11 6.06 1.96
CA LYS A 154 -8.44 7.44 2.33
C LYS A 154 -7.70 7.94 3.57
N THR A 155 -7.00 7.07 4.29
CA THR A 155 -6.47 7.40 5.61
C THR A 155 -4.98 7.08 5.68
N ASN A 156 -4.18 8.09 5.96
CA ASN A 156 -2.75 7.94 6.22
C ASN A 156 -2.49 7.99 7.72
N PHE A 157 -1.77 7.02 8.23
CA PHE A 157 -1.24 7.01 9.58
C PHE A 157 0.24 7.36 9.56
N LYS A 158 0.64 8.26 10.44
CA LYS A 158 2.05 8.57 10.70
C LYS A 158 2.36 8.24 12.14
N ILE A 159 3.43 7.52 12.36
CA ILE A 159 4.00 7.28 13.68
C ILE A 159 5.51 7.47 13.59
N GLY A 160 6.10 8.11 14.57
CA GLY A 160 7.53 8.38 14.54
C GLY A 160 8.10 8.63 15.90
N ILE A 161 9.38 8.97 15.91
CA ILE A 161 10.13 9.46 17.07
C ILE A 161 10.71 10.80 16.69
N GLN A 162 10.65 11.74 17.61
CA GLN A 162 11.14 13.09 17.46
C GLN A 162 12.01 13.46 18.64
N ILE A 163 13.17 14.00 18.37
CA ILE A 163 14.13 14.43 19.36
C ILE A 163 14.44 15.90 19.07
N GLY A 164 14.39 16.71 20.09
CA GLY A 164 14.67 18.12 19.95
C GLY A 164 15.28 18.72 21.19
N SER A 165 15.78 19.90 21.05
CA SER A 165 16.19 20.79 22.13
C SER A 165 15.44 22.10 21.97
N ALA A 166 14.90 22.62 23.06
CA ALA A 166 14.32 23.94 23.11
C ALA A 166 14.99 24.74 24.26
N GLN A 167 15.27 26.00 24.02
CA GLN A 167 15.84 26.90 25.03
C GLN A 167 14.70 27.67 25.67
N ASP A 168 14.61 27.58 27.01
CA ASP A 168 13.69 28.42 27.78
C ASP A 168 14.20 29.88 27.88
N SER A 169 13.29 30.80 28.12
CA SER A 169 13.58 32.22 28.35
C SER A 169 14.60 32.52 29.47
N ARG A 170 14.90 31.50 30.30
CA ARG A 170 15.93 31.56 31.35
C ARG A 170 17.28 30.96 30.93
N ASN A 171 17.49 30.72 29.64
CA ASN A 171 18.71 30.10 29.08
C ASN A 171 18.95 28.64 29.48
N ASN A 172 17.94 27.95 29.96
CA ASN A 172 18.01 26.51 30.20
C ASN A 172 17.67 25.74 28.92
N HIS A 173 18.44 24.68 28.62
CA HIS A 173 18.19 23.80 27.51
C HIS A 173 17.37 22.60 27.98
N ASP A 174 16.18 22.48 27.43
CA ASP A 174 15.32 21.31 27.64
C ASP A 174 15.45 20.34 26.50
N PHE A 175 15.65 19.08 26.84
CA PHE A 175 15.66 18.01 25.87
C PHE A 175 14.25 17.44 25.70
N ILE A 176 13.73 17.46 24.48
CA ILE A 176 12.37 17.01 24.18
C ILE A 176 12.45 15.68 23.43
N LEU A 177 11.82 14.66 24.00
CA LEU A 177 11.55 13.40 23.30
C LEU A 177 10.06 13.30 23.07
N GLY A 178 9.67 13.19 21.79
CA GLY A 178 8.27 13.12 21.39
C GLY A 178 7.98 11.87 20.53
N VAL A 179 6.77 11.39 20.63
CA VAL A 179 6.23 10.36 19.72
C VAL A 179 5.13 11.02 18.89
N PRO A 180 5.46 11.60 17.73
CA PRO A 180 4.46 12.21 16.87
C PRO A 180 3.54 11.13 16.31
N PHE A 181 2.25 11.36 16.47
CA PHE A 181 1.20 10.55 15.89
C PHE A 181 0.33 11.43 15.00
N GLY A 182 0.11 11.01 13.78
CA GLY A 182 -0.72 11.75 12.82
C GLY A 182 -1.71 10.87 12.10
N LEU A 183 -2.93 11.38 11.98
CA LEU A 183 -4.00 10.81 11.16
C LEU A 183 -4.40 11.85 10.13
N THR A 184 -4.26 11.53 8.86
CA THR A 184 -4.73 12.39 7.77
C THR A 184 -5.76 11.62 6.96
N THR A 185 -6.96 12.16 6.85
CA THR A 185 -8.04 11.62 6.02
C THR A 185 -8.29 12.55 4.85
N ASN A 186 -8.23 12.04 3.63
CA ASN A 186 -8.67 12.77 2.45
C ASN A 186 -10.20 12.64 2.36
N ILE A 187 -10.90 13.71 2.69
CA ILE A 187 -12.34 13.87 2.46
C ILE A 187 -12.48 14.39 1.02
N ILE A 188 -12.88 13.50 0.12
CA ILE A 188 -13.25 13.83 -1.27
C ILE A 188 -14.75 13.58 -1.40
#